data_577c23a6c8aff38c70e45edc0f83f8d3
#
_entry.id   577c23a6c8aff38c70e45edc0f83f8d3
#
_cell.length_a   1.000
_cell.length_b   1.000
_cell.length_c   1.000
_cell.angle_alpha   90.00
_cell.angle_beta   90.00
_cell.angle_gamma   90.00
#
_symmetry.space_group_name_H-M   'P 1'
#
loop_
_entity.id
_entity.type
_entity.pdbx_description
1 polymer ?
#
loop_
_entity_poly.entity_id
_entity_poly.type
_entity_poly.pdbx_seq_one_letter_code
_entity_poly.pdbx_strand_id
1 'polypeptide(L)'
;MTKIIKIIYFIFLSFNFLFFQAVNAQEKIKIGLLVPMTGDNKEIGESIIKAVGLAVKDIDNDLIEIFPKDTATKANQTLKSAFELSEMGIKIVIGPVFYESLTYLDEMKNLTFLSLTNKTLDLPKNVISAGINSTSQFNTIKKFLETNQIQKTIFLTPIQDYEFEVKRGMKNSKIKIYK
;
A
#
# COMPACT_ATOMS: atom_id res chain seq x y z
N MET A 1 18.53 -39.76 52.18
CA MET A 1 18.29 -39.95 50.74
C MET A 1 16.96 -39.33 50.25
N THR A 2 15.83 -39.49 50.95
CA THR A 2 14.50 -39.00 50.51
C THR A 2 14.33 -37.47 50.45
N LYS A 3 15.00 -36.68 51.31
CA LYS A 3 14.90 -35.22 51.32
C LYS A 3 15.61 -34.59 50.11
N ILE A 4 16.76 -35.14 49.72
CA ILE A 4 17.54 -34.65 48.55
C ILE A 4 16.78 -34.92 47.26
N ILE A 5 16.14 -36.07 47.11
CA ILE A 5 15.35 -36.43 45.93
C ILE A 5 14.13 -35.47 45.78
N LYS A 6 13.48 -35.10 46.90
CA LYS A 6 12.38 -34.12 46.87
C LYS A 6 12.81 -32.72 46.43
N ILE A 7 13.98 -32.30 46.85
CA ILE A 7 14.55 -31.01 46.46
C ILE A 7 14.89 -30.99 44.98
N ILE A 8 15.52 -32.06 44.45
CA ILE A 8 15.83 -32.20 43.02
C ILE A 8 14.55 -32.21 42.17
N TYR A 9 13.51 -32.91 42.63
CA TYR A 9 12.23 -32.95 41.95
C TYR A 9 11.54 -31.59 41.94
N PHE A 10 11.62 -30.82 43.00
CA PHE A 10 11.05 -29.48 43.11
C PHE A 10 11.80 -28.49 42.21
N ILE A 11 13.13 -28.58 42.13
CA ILE A 11 13.95 -27.77 41.21
C ILE A 11 13.63 -28.12 39.74
N PHE A 12 13.50 -29.39 39.42
CA PHE A 12 13.14 -29.84 38.09
C PHE A 12 11.73 -29.38 37.69
N LEU A 13 10.76 -29.42 38.61
CA LEU A 13 9.41 -28.95 38.36
C LEU A 13 9.37 -27.42 38.19
N SER A 14 10.11 -26.66 39.00
CA SER A 14 10.20 -25.19 38.86
C SER A 14 10.92 -24.78 37.56
N PHE A 15 11.91 -25.53 37.11
CA PHE A 15 12.61 -25.30 35.88
C PHE A 15 11.71 -25.54 34.65
N ASN A 16 10.87 -26.57 34.70
CA ASN A 16 9.85 -26.78 33.65
C ASN A 16 8.81 -25.65 33.59
N PHE A 17 8.44 -25.08 34.73
CA PHE A 17 7.47 -23.97 34.79
C PHE A 17 8.02 -22.69 34.17
N LEU A 18 9.33 -22.46 34.18
CA LEU A 18 9.98 -21.33 33.51
C LEU A 18 9.99 -21.44 32.00
N PHE A 19 9.95 -22.64 31.42
CA PHE A 19 9.87 -22.86 29.99
C PHE A 19 8.43 -22.80 29.42
N PHE A 20 7.40 -22.88 30.29
CA PHE A 20 6.00 -22.83 29.83
C PHE A 20 5.47 -21.43 29.63
N GLN A 21 6.24 -20.39 29.92
CA GLN A 21 5.95 -19.02 29.47
C GLN A 21 6.59 -18.77 28.12
N ALA A 22 6.38 -19.65 27.13
CA ALA A 22 6.47 -19.26 25.75
C ALA A 22 5.33 -18.27 25.50
N VAL A 23 5.63 -17.00 25.75
CA VAL A 23 4.78 -15.90 25.33
C VAL A 23 4.47 -16.15 23.86
N ASN A 24 3.22 -16.42 23.54
CA ASN A 24 2.72 -16.32 22.19
C ASN A 24 2.88 -14.85 21.80
N ALA A 25 4.08 -14.47 21.36
CA ALA A 25 4.31 -13.20 20.74
C ALA A 25 3.51 -13.23 19.44
N GLN A 26 2.33 -12.66 19.47
CA GLN A 26 1.47 -12.54 18.31
C GLN A 26 2.26 -11.78 17.26
N GLU A 27 2.49 -12.42 16.09
CA GLU A 27 3.32 -11.86 15.03
C GLU A 27 2.71 -10.56 14.52
N LYS A 28 3.50 -9.49 14.55
CA LYS A 28 3.06 -8.18 14.08
C LYS A 28 2.95 -8.15 12.57
N ILE A 29 1.88 -7.55 12.09
CA ILE A 29 1.64 -7.31 10.67
C ILE A 29 2.43 -6.08 10.24
N LYS A 30 3.56 -6.29 9.60
CA LYS A 30 4.43 -5.21 9.11
C LYS A 30 4.00 -4.80 7.70
N ILE A 31 3.69 -3.51 7.54
CA ILE A 31 3.31 -2.91 6.25
C ILE A 31 4.29 -1.78 5.93
N GLY A 32 4.90 -1.84 4.75
CA GLY A 32 5.72 -0.75 4.24
C GLY A 32 4.85 0.40 3.73
N LEU A 33 5.36 1.62 3.81
CA LEU A 33 4.71 2.80 3.26
C LEU A 33 5.74 3.60 2.46
N LEU A 34 5.62 3.60 1.12
CA LEU A 34 6.49 4.33 0.20
C LEU A 34 5.83 5.64 -0.23
N VAL A 35 6.32 6.75 0.31
CA VAL A 35 5.80 8.09 0.06
C VAL A 35 6.93 9.10 -0.10
N PRO A 36 6.74 10.23 -0.80
CA PRO A 36 7.73 11.29 -0.86
C PRO A 36 7.79 12.02 0.49
N MET A 37 8.86 11.79 1.26
CA MET A 37 9.11 12.49 2.52
C MET A 37 10.04 13.68 2.34
N THR A 38 10.70 13.76 1.19
CA THR A 38 11.59 14.86 0.78
C THR A 38 11.27 15.29 -0.66
N GLY A 39 11.79 16.48 -1.06
CA GLY A 39 11.57 17.06 -2.38
C GLY A 39 10.23 17.80 -2.51
N ASP A 40 9.87 18.15 -3.75
CA ASP A 40 8.75 19.03 -4.08
C ASP A 40 7.37 18.45 -3.69
N ASN A 41 7.27 17.14 -3.58
CA ASN A 41 6.03 16.45 -3.25
C ASN A 41 5.92 16.03 -1.77
N LYS A 42 6.76 16.57 -0.90
CA LYS A 42 6.81 16.24 0.53
C LYS A 42 5.45 16.37 1.23
N GLU A 43 4.70 17.43 0.94
CA GLU A 43 3.39 17.69 1.57
C GLU A 43 2.38 16.58 1.27
N ILE A 44 2.44 15.98 0.07
CA ILE A 44 1.61 14.83 -0.31
C ILE A 44 1.98 13.63 0.56
N GLY A 45 3.27 13.37 0.73
CA GLY A 45 3.76 12.28 1.56
C GLY A 45 3.34 12.41 3.02
N GLU A 46 3.48 13.61 3.60
CA GLU A 46 3.03 13.90 4.97
C GLU A 46 1.52 13.69 5.14
N SER A 47 0.73 14.10 4.15
CA SER A 47 -0.72 13.91 4.17
C SER A 47 -1.11 12.42 4.15
N ILE A 48 -0.40 11.62 3.35
CA ILE A 48 -0.63 10.17 3.28
C ILE A 48 -0.22 9.49 4.58
N ILE A 49 0.93 9.85 5.17
CA ILE A 49 1.37 9.31 6.47
C ILE A 49 0.30 9.57 7.54
N LYS A 50 -0.24 10.79 7.59
CA LYS A 50 -1.32 11.15 8.52
C LYS A 50 -2.58 10.32 8.27
N ALA A 51 -2.99 10.18 7.00
CA ALA A 51 -4.18 9.39 6.63
C ALA A 51 -4.03 7.91 7.00
N VAL A 52 -2.86 7.31 6.72
CA VAL A 52 -2.57 5.91 7.12
C VAL A 52 -2.55 5.77 8.64
N GLY A 53 -1.95 6.72 9.36
CA GLY A 53 -1.96 6.73 10.83
C GLY A 53 -3.37 6.79 11.41
N LEU A 54 -4.26 7.59 10.83
CA LEU A 54 -5.68 7.65 11.22
C LEU A 54 -6.38 6.32 10.93
N ALA A 55 -6.18 5.75 9.75
CA ALA A 55 -6.79 4.47 9.38
C ALA A 55 -6.35 3.32 10.32
N VAL A 56 -5.06 3.25 10.67
CA VAL A 56 -4.57 2.26 11.64
C VAL A 56 -5.20 2.45 13.01
N LYS A 57 -5.34 3.71 13.45
CA LYS A 57 -6.03 4.02 14.70
C LYS A 57 -7.51 3.62 14.68
N ASP A 58 -8.20 3.84 13.56
CA ASP A 58 -9.62 3.46 13.42
C ASP A 58 -9.81 1.94 13.36
N ILE A 59 -8.83 1.19 12.85
CA ILE A 59 -8.84 -0.28 12.86
C ILE A 59 -8.68 -0.83 14.27
N ASP A 60 -8.07 -0.07 15.19
CA ASP A 60 -7.85 -0.40 16.61
C ASP A 60 -7.19 -1.78 16.79
N ASN A 61 -6.12 -2.03 16.01
CA ASN A 61 -5.37 -3.30 16.05
C ASN A 61 -3.88 -3.04 16.28
N ASP A 62 -3.42 -3.29 17.49
CA ASP A 62 -2.04 -3.09 17.93
C ASP A 62 -1.01 -3.98 17.22
N LEU A 63 -1.46 -4.95 16.42
CA LEU A 63 -0.59 -5.81 15.64
C LEU A 63 -0.11 -5.16 14.35
N ILE A 64 -0.75 -4.09 13.89
CA ILE A 64 -0.39 -3.42 12.64
C ILE A 64 0.73 -2.41 12.91
N GLU A 65 1.87 -2.61 12.24
CA GLU A 65 2.99 -1.67 12.25
C GLU A 65 3.26 -1.12 10.84
N ILE A 66 3.31 0.21 10.74
CA ILE A 66 3.60 0.90 9.48
C ILE A 66 5.06 1.38 9.46
N PHE A 67 5.76 1.10 8.37
CA PHE A 67 7.15 1.46 8.15
C PHE A 67 7.27 2.45 6.99
N PRO A 68 7.22 3.76 7.26
CA PRO A 68 7.37 4.77 6.21
C PRO A 68 8.81 4.84 5.71
N LYS A 69 8.96 4.96 4.39
CA LYS A 69 10.24 5.13 3.69
C LYS A 69 10.10 6.17 2.59
N ASP A 70 11.13 6.97 2.44
CA ASP A 70 11.17 8.07 1.47
C ASP A 70 11.37 7.58 0.04
N THR A 71 10.56 8.07 -0.87
CA THR A 71 10.73 7.86 -2.32
C THR A 71 11.39 9.04 -3.01
N ALA A 72 11.38 10.21 -2.40
CA ALA A 72 11.78 11.49 -3.01
C ALA A 72 11.19 11.70 -4.42
N THR A 73 10.12 10.99 -4.76
CA THR A 73 9.52 10.92 -6.12
C THR A 73 10.50 10.42 -7.19
N LYS A 74 11.53 9.65 -6.81
CA LYS A 74 12.59 9.17 -7.69
C LYS A 74 12.64 7.64 -7.72
N ALA A 75 12.73 7.05 -8.92
CA ALA A 75 12.75 5.59 -9.11
C ALA A 75 13.88 4.90 -8.30
N ASN A 76 15.12 5.40 -8.40
CA ASN A 76 16.25 4.81 -7.70
C ASN A 76 16.12 4.90 -6.16
N GLN A 77 15.62 6.02 -5.63
CA GLN A 77 15.38 6.16 -4.20
C GLN A 77 14.25 5.23 -3.74
N THR A 78 13.21 5.11 -4.55
CA THR A 78 12.10 4.20 -4.29
C THR A 78 12.56 2.74 -4.25
N LEU A 79 13.39 2.31 -5.20
CA LEU A 79 13.96 0.96 -5.21
C LEU A 79 14.80 0.70 -3.96
N LYS A 80 15.68 1.65 -3.58
CA LYS A 80 16.48 1.54 -2.35
C LYS A 80 15.59 1.38 -1.11
N SER A 81 14.57 2.21 -0.98
CA SER A 81 13.61 2.16 0.13
C SER A 81 12.81 0.86 0.14
N ALA A 82 12.43 0.33 -1.03
CA ALA A 82 11.77 -0.96 -1.17
C ALA A 82 12.69 -2.12 -0.74
N PHE A 83 13.98 -2.06 -1.08
CA PHE A 83 14.96 -3.04 -0.65
C PHE A 83 15.09 -3.07 0.88
N GLU A 84 15.21 -1.91 1.53
CA GLU A 84 15.26 -1.81 2.99
C GLU A 84 13.99 -2.41 3.65
N LEU A 85 12.80 -2.18 3.09
CA LEU A 85 11.56 -2.79 3.58
C LEU A 85 11.58 -4.31 3.44
N SER A 86 12.10 -4.82 2.33
CA SER A 86 12.27 -6.26 2.09
C SER A 86 13.20 -6.92 3.11
N GLU A 87 14.33 -6.28 3.45
CA GLU A 87 15.26 -6.77 4.48
C GLU A 87 14.62 -6.82 5.87
N MET A 88 13.63 -5.97 6.16
CA MET A 88 12.84 -6.00 7.39
C MET A 88 11.78 -7.12 7.40
N GLY A 89 11.72 -7.95 6.35
CA GLY A 89 10.76 -9.03 6.19
C GLY A 89 9.36 -8.59 5.80
N ILE A 90 9.19 -7.32 5.39
CA ILE A 90 7.92 -6.79 4.90
C ILE A 90 7.62 -7.41 3.54
N LYS A 91 6.34 -7.70 3.27
CA LYS A 91 5.87 -8.29 2.01
C LYS A 91 4.83 -7.43 1.31
N ILE A 92 4.12 -6.59 2.05
CA ILE A 92 3.07 -5.71 1.53
C ILE A 92 3.49 -4.26 1.74
N VAL A 93 3.41 -3.46 0.69
CA VAL A 93 3.81 -2.06 0.70
C VAL A 93 2.70 -1.21 0.12
N ILE A 94 2.27 -0.20 0.85
CA ILE A 94 1.37 0.86 0.36
C ILE A 94 2.24 1.93 -0.32
N GLY A 95 1.85 2.31 -1.54
CA GLY A 95 2.66 3.17 -2.39
C GLY A 95 3.46 2.38 -3.45
N PRO A 96 4.31 3.08 -4.20
CA PRO A 96 4.49 4.53 -4.20
C PRO A 96 3.29 5.28 -4.78
N VAL A 97 3.34 6.61 -4.67
CA VAL A 97 2.27 7.50 -5.13
C VAL A 97 2.37 7.78 -6.63
N PHE A 98 3.57 8.10 -7.07
CA PHE A 98 3.83 8.57 -8.42
C PHE A 98 4.28 7.43 -9.34
N TYR A 99 3.82 7.48 -10.59
CA TYR A 99 4.10 6.45 -11.59
C TYR A 99 5.61 6.33 -11.89
N GLU A 100 6.33 7.44 -11.91
CA GLU A 100 7.77 7.48 -12.17
C GLU A 100 8.55 6.66 -11.13
N SER A 101 8.03 6.54 -9.92
CA SER A 101 8.62 5.77 -8.83
C SER A 101 8.45 4.25 -9.00
N LEU A 102 7.67 3.78 -9.98
CA LEU A 102 7.43 2.36 -10.20
C LEU A 102 8.49 1.67 -11.06
N THR A 103 9.35 2.42 -11.74
CA THR A 103 10.17 1.98 -12.88
C THR A 103 11.00 0.71 -12.62
N TYR A 104 11.49 0.49 -11.40
CA TYR A 104 12.36 -0.66 -11.07
C TYR A 104 11.74 -1.61 -10.06
N LEU A 105 10.47 -1.47 -9.73
CA LEU A 105 9.85 -2.27 -8.67
C LEU A 105 9.58 -3.73 -9.07
N ASP A 106 9.64 -4.06 -10.35
CA ASP A 106 9.60 -5.45 -10.84
C ASP A 106 10.82 -6.29 -10.40
N GLU A 107 11.91 -5.64 -10.01
CA GLU A 107 13.08 -6.31 -9.41
C GLU A 107 12.77 -6.86 -8.01
N MET A 108 11.80 -6.27 -7.30
CA MET A 108 11.42 -6.63 -5.92
C MET A 108 10.33 -7.70 -5.89
N LYS A 109 10.62 -8.90 -6.43
CA LYS A 109 9.64 -10.00 -6.64
C LYS A 109 8.97 -10.52 -5.36
N ASN A 110 9.57 -10.31 -4.21
CA ASN A 110 9.08 -10.71 -2.90
C ASN A 110 8.17 -9.66 -2.24
N LEU A 111 8.02 -8.48 -2.85
CA LEU A 111 7.13 -7.42 -2.39
C LEU A 111 5.90 -7.32 -3.30
N THR A 112 4.76 -7.04 -2.70
CA THR A 112 3.54 -6.62 -3.40
C THR A 112 3.27 -5.16 -3.06
N PHE A 113 3.12 -4.33 -4.08
CA PHE A 113 2.89 -2.91 -3.94
C PHE A 113 1.43 -2.55 -4.23
N LEU A 114 0.78 -1.88 -3.30
CA LEU A 114 -0.51 -1.23 -3.50
C LEU A 114 -0.24 0.23 -3.85
N SER A 115 0.08 0.48 -5.11
CA SER A 115 0.44 1.82 -5.58
C SER A 115 -0.77 2.75 -5.62
N LEU A 116 -0.58 3.97 -5.16
CA LEU A 116 -1.62 5.01 -5.20
C LEU A 116 -1.68 5.75 -6.55
N THR A 117 -0.93 5.25 -7.55
CA THR A 117 -0.97 5.80 -8.91
C THR A 117 -2.36 5.66 -9.54
N ASN A 118 -2.72 6.63 -10.37
CA ASN A 118 -3.94 6.61 -11.18
C ASN A 118 -3.76 5.90 -12.53
N LYS A 119 -2.52 5.56 -12.91
CA LYS A 119 -2.24 4.77 -14.12
C LYS A 119 -2.53 3.29 -13.89
N THR A 120 -2.99 2.61 -14.94
CA THR A 120 -3.35 1.19 -14.92
C THR A 120 -2.68 0.38 -16.03
N LEU A 121 -1.86 1.04 -16.85
CA LEU A 121 -1.11 0.43 -17.94
C LEU A 121 0.36 0.33 -17.58
N ASP A 122 1.02 -0.67 -18.17
CA ASP A 122 2.46 -0.89 -18.08
C ASP A 122 2.98 -0.90 -16.65
N LEU A 123 2.17 -1.42 -15.72
CA LEU A 123 2.56 -1.60 -14.33
C LEU A 123 3.43 -2.86 -14.18
N PRO A 124 4.45 -2.82 -13.30
CA PRO A 124 5.15 -4.01 -12.86
C PRO A 124 4.17 -5.08 -12.36
N LYS A 125 4.49 -6.37 -12.56
CA LYS A 125 3.59 -7.49 -12.23
C LYS A 125 3.23 -7.60 -10.74
N ASN A 126 4.09 -7.09 -9.87
CA ASN A 126 3.93 -7.06 -8.44
C ASN A 126 3.32 -5.74 -7.93
N VAL A 127 2.82 -4.89 -8.84
CA VAL A 127 2.16 -3.62 -8.53
C VAL A 127 0.67 -3.71 -8.84
N ILE A 128 -0.15 -3.39 -7.85
CA ILE A 128 -1.60 -3.25 -7.96
C ILE A 128 -1.92 -1.76 -7.86
N SER A 129 -2.57 -1.18 -8.89
CA SER A 129 -3.05 0.20 -8.81
C SER A 129 -4.26 0.28 -7.89
N ALA A 130 -4.10 0.98 -6.77
CA ALA A 130 -5.15 1.28 -5.79
C ALA A 130 -5.64 2.73 -5.89
N GLY A 131 -5.04 3.54 -6.78
CA GLY A 131 -5.44 4.93 -7.00
C GLY A 131 -6.75 5.07 -7.79
N ILE A 132 -7.33 6.27 -7.74
CA ILE A 132 -8.53 6.59 -8.50
C ILE A 132 -8.13 6.77 -9.97
N ASN A 133 -8.41 5.75 -10.79
CA ASN A 133 -8.10 5.76 -12.21
C ASN A 133 -9.24 6.33 -13.07
N SER A 134 -8.96 6.60 -14.34
CA SER A 134 -9.92 7.17 -15.27
C SER A 134 -11.20 6.33 -15.45
N THR A 135 -11.10 5.01 -15.44
CA THR A 135 -12.28 4.13 -15.56
C THR A 135 -13.22 4.29 -14.35
N SER A 136 -12.68 4.33 -13.13
CA SER A 136 -13.50 4.53 -11.92
C SER A 136 -14.14 5.91 -11.89
N GLN A 137 -13.42 6.95 -12.33
CA GLN A 137 -13.96 8.31 -12.48
C GLN A 137 -15.11 8.34 -13.47
N PHE A 138 -14.94 7.78 -14.67
CA PHE A 138 -16.00 7.76 -15.68
C PHE A 138 -17.20 6.90 -15.27
N ASN A 139 -17.01 5.81 -14.55
CA ASN A 139 -18.13 5.04 -13.98
C ASN A 139 -18.96 5.89 -12.99
N THR A 140 -18.29 6.68 -12.15
CA THR A 140 -18.97 7.59 -11.22
C THR A 140 -19.71 8.70 -11.95
N ILE A 141 -19.06 9.32 -12.94
CA ILE A 141 -19.70 10.34 -13.81
C ILE A 141 -20.91 9.75 -14.52
N LYS A 142 -20.78 8.58 -15.11
CA LYS A 142 -21.89 7.89 -15.80
C LYS A 142 -23.07 7.68 -14.86
N LYS A 143 -22.82 7.15 -13.65
CA LYS A 143 -23.86 6.97 -12.65
C LYS A 143 -24.54 8.29 -12.29
N PHE A 144 -23.80 9.37 -12.12
CA PHE A 144 -24.34 10.70 -11.86
C PHE A 144 -25.23 11.18 -13.00
N LEU A 145 -24.78 11.06 -14.27
CA LEU A 145 -25.54 11.44 -15.45
C LEU A 145 -26.87 10.67 -15.56
N GLU A 146 -26.82 9.35 -15.36
CA GLU A 146 -27.99 8.47 -15.37
C GLU A 146 -28.98 8.83 -14.27
N THR A 147 -28.50 9.02 -13.03
CA THR A 147 -29.34 9.38 -11.88
C THR A 147 -30.05 10.73 -12.06
N ASN A 148 -29.38 11.69 -12.72
CA ASN A 148 -29.94 13.03 -12.96
C ASN A 148 -30.59 13.19 -14.33
N GLN A 149 -30.74 12.10 -15.08
CA GLN A 149 -31.37 12.07 -16.42
C GLN A 149 -30.69 13.03 -17.43
N ILE A 150 -29.38 13.26 -17.28
CA ILE A 150 -28.60 14.12 -18.17
C ILE A 150 -28.23 13.33 -19.43
N GLN A 151 -28.81 13.71 -20.55
CA GLN A 151 -28.64 13.00 -21.83
C GLN A 151 -27.41 13.43 -22.63
N LYS A 152 -26.92 14.65 -22.44
CA LYS A 152 -25.78 15.19 -23.17
C LYS A 152 -24.82 15.90 -22.22
N THR A 153 -23.54 15.66 -22.39
CA THR A 153 -22.47 16.33 -21.65
C THR A 153 -21.24 16.50 -22.53
N ILE A 154 -20.37 17.40 -22.15
CA ILE A 154 -19.11 17.66 -22.86
C ILE A 154 -17.98 17.27 -21.92
N PHE A 155 -17.03 16.48 -22.41
CA PHE A 155 -15.81 16.15 -21.72
C PHE A 155 -14.64 16.92 -22.34
N LEU A 156 -13.97 17.71 -21.52
CA LEU A 156 -12.72 18.34 -21.90
C LEU A 156 -11.59 17.39 -21.47
N THR A 157 -10.81 16.95 -22.44
CA THR A 157 -9.69 16.03 -22.22
C THR A 157 -8.37 16.71 -22.55
N PRO A 158 -7.31 16.48 -21.76
CA PRO A 158 -5.98 16.98 -22.11
C PRO A 158 -5.48 16.29 -23.40
N ILE A 159 -4.67 16.99 -24.16
CA ILE A 159 -4.10 16.50 -25.45
C ILE A 159 -2.72 15.84 -25.22
N GLN A 160 -2.25 15.75 -23.99
CA GLN A 160 -0.93 15.24 -23.63
C GLN A 160 -0.98 13.80 -23.04
N ASP A 161 0.07 13.40 -22.39
CA ASP A 161 0.35 12.03 -21.89
C ASP A 161 -0.80 11.30 -21.20
N TYR A 162 -1.76 12.03 -20.63
CA TYR A 162 -2.92 11.44 -19.97
C TYR A 162 -4.11 11.19 -20.90
N GLU A 163 -4.06 11.66 -22.15
CA GLU A 163 -5.17 11.52 -23.13
C GLU A 163 -5.56 10.06 -23.34
N PHE A 164 -4.56 9.19 -23.45
CA PHE A 164 -4.79 7.77 -23.67
C PHE A 164 -5.55 7.12 -22.51
N GLU A 165 -5.15 7.40 -21.27
CA GLU A 165 -5.83 6.89 -20.07
C GLU A 165 -7.27 7.40 -19.99
N VAL A 166 -7.52 8.67 -20.33
CA VAL A 166 -8.87 9.24 -20.38
C VAL A 166 -9.73 8.54 -21.42
N LYS A 167 -9.25 8.40 -22.67
CA LYS A 167 -9.97 7.71 -23.74
C LYS A 167 -10.28 6.26 -23.38
N ARG A 168 -9.34 5.58 -22.75
CA ARG A 168 -9.50 4.21 -22.27
C ARG A 168 -10.57 4.14 -21.16
N GLY A 169 -10.52 5.04 -20.20
CA GLY A 169 -11.51 5.13 -19.13
C GLY A 169 -12.93 5.33 -19.67
N MET A 170 -13.09 6.23 -20.65
CA MET A 170 -14.36 6.45 -21.32
C MET A 170 -14.86 5.19 -22.03
N LYS A 171 -13.99 4.50 -22.76
CA LYS A 171 -14.32 3.25 -23.45
C LYS A 171 -14.75 2.16 -22.47
N ASN A 172 -13.98 1.95 -21.40
CA ASN A 172 -14.25 0.91 -20.41
C ASN A 172 -15.55 1.16 -19.63
N SER A 173 -15.88 2.42 -19.34
CA SER A 173 -17.13 2.81 -18.68
C SER A 173 -18.34 2.77 -19.61
N LYS A 174 -18.15 2.48 -20.90
CA LYS A 174 -19.21 2.42 -21.94
C LYS A 174 -20.02 3.71 -22.02
N ILE A 175 -19.37 4.86 -21.82
CA ILE A 175 -19.98 6.17 -22.07
C ILE A 175 -20.05 6.35 -23.59
N LYS A 176 -21.24 6.66 -24.11
CA LYS A 176 -21.44 6.95 -25.55
C LYS A 176 -20.83 8.31 -25.85
N ILE A 177 -19.86 8.33 -26.77
CA ILE A 177 -19.23 9.55 -27.26
C ILE A 177 -19.85 9.87 -28.59
N TYR A 178 -20.41 11.06 -28.73
CA TYR A 178 -20.84 11.63 -29.97
C TYR A 178 -19.79 12.65 -30.42
N LYS A 179 -19.23 12.48 -31.62
CA LYS A 179 -18.30 13.44 -32.23
C LYS A 179 -19.06 14.57 -32.88
#